data_d5d6789c9b5010388ece68608a6405bc
#
_entry.id   d5d6789c9b5010388ece68608a6405bc
#
_cell.length_a   1.000
_cell.length_b   1.000
_cell.length_c   1.000
_cell.angle_alpha   90.00
_cell.angle_beta   90.00
_cell.angle_gamma   90.00
#
_symmetry.space_group_name_H-M   'P 1'
#
loop_
_entity.id
_entity.type
_entity.pdbx_description
1 polymer ?
#
loop_
_entity_poly.entity_id
_entity_poly.type
_entity_poly.pdbx_seq_one_letter_code
_entity_poly.pdbx_strand_id
1 'polypeptide(L)'
;MLDVCLVGTGGMMPLPRRWLTALMTRYNGSSLLIDCGEGTQVAIKEKGWSFKPIDVICFTHYHGDHISGLPGLLLTMGNADRTEPLTLVGPKGLERVVNALRVIAPELPFEIKFIEITQPEQVIELNGYRITAFKVNHNVLCYGYTLEILRQGKFSAERAKEQDIPLKYWNPLQKGQTIEADGITYTCLLYTSDAADDRI
;
A
#
# COMPACT_ATOMS: atom_id res chain seq x y z
N MET A 1 5.32 -4.99 -11.82
CA MET A 1 3.95 -4.68 -12.29
C MET A 1 3.09 -4.46 -11.05
N LEU A 2 2.19 -3.48 -11.08
CA LEU A 2 1.18 -3.28 -10.04
C LEU A 2 -0.07 -4.06 -10.44
N ASP A 3 -0.50 -4.97 -9.58
CA ASP A 3 -1.79 -5.65 -9.74
C ASP A 3 -2.81 -5.00 -8.79
N VAL A 4 -4.04 -4.81 -9.26
CA VAL A 4 -5.15 -4.23 -8.49
C VAL A 4 -6.33 -5.17 -8.53
N CYS A 5 -6.96 -5.43 -7.38
CA CYS A 5 -8.13 -6.28 -7.25
C CYS A 5 -9.21 -5.60 -6.41
N LEU A 6 -10.38 -5.41 -6.97
CA LEU A 6 -11.59 -5.10 -6.20
C LEU A 6 -12.07 -6.38 -5.52
N VAL A 7 -11.67 -6.55 -4.26
CA VAL A 7 -11.99 -7.74 -3.46
C VAL A 7 -13.45 -7.74 -3.08
N GLY A 8 -13.96 -6.60 -2.63
CA GLY A 8 -15.34 -6.38 -2.27
C GLY A 8 -15.85 -5.02 -2.75
N THR A 9 -17.07 -4.99 -3.27
CA THR A 9 -17.70 -3.78 -3.85
C THR A 9 -19.10 -3.52 -3.27
N GLY A 10 -19.48 -4.26 -2.22
CA GLY A 10 -20.71 -4.03 -1.47
C GLY A 10 -20.55 -2.90 -0.47
N GLY A 11 -21.64 -2.19 -0.17
CA GLY A 11 -21.71 -1.22 0.92
C GLY A 11 -22.90 -1.51 1.82
N MET A 12 -22.84 -1.09 3.08
CA MET A 12 -23.84 -1.22 4.14
C MET A 12 -24.26 -2.65 4.47
N MET A 13 -24.86 -3.37 3.54
CA MET A 13 -25.40 -4.70 3.77
C MET A 13 -24.65 -5.76 2.96
N PRO A 14 -24.20 -6.85 3.59
CA PRO A 14 -23.63 -7.97 2.86
C PRO A 14 -24.69 -8.62 1.96
N LEU A 15 -24.32 -8.88 0.72
CA LEU A 15 -25.15 -9.56 -0.25
C LEU A 15 -24.48 -10.87 -0.68
N PRO A 16 -25.25 -11.91 -1.02
CA PRO A 16 -24.69 -13.14 -1.58
C PRO A 16 -23.83 -12.82 -2.80
N ARG A 17 -22.60 -13.34 -2.83
CA ARG A 17 -21.62 -13.17 -3.92
C ARG A 17 -21.16 -11.72 -4.17
N ARG A 18 -21.42 -10.81 -3.24
CA ARG A 18 -20.93 -9.44 -3.30
C ARG A 18 -20.42 -9.02 -1.93
N TRP A 19 -19.13 -9.25 -1.73
CA TRP A 19 -18.44 -8.93 -0.49
C TRP A 19 -18.41 -7.42 -0.21
N LEU A 20 -18.34 -7.05 1.05
CA LEU A 20 -18.25 -5.65 1.50
C LEU A 20 -16.93 -5.02 1.09
N THR A 21 -16.83 -3.70 1.27
CA THR A 21 -15.76 -2.86 0.71
C THR A 21 -14.36 -3.37 1.09
N ALA A 22 -13.60 -3.71 0.07
CA ALA A 22 -12.18 -4.03 0.17
C ALA A 22 -11.51 -3.93 -1.20
N LEU A 23 -10.39 -3.21 -1.29
CA LEU A 23 -9.53 -3.12 -2.47
C LEU A 23 -8.13 -3.59 -2.10
N MET A 24 -7.55 -4.46 -2.90
CA MET A 24 -6.20 -4.97 -2.67
C MET A 24 -5.28 -4.65 -3.84
N THR A 25 -4.06 -4.23 -3.52
CA THR A 25 -3.00 -4.05 -4.51
C THR A 25 -1.84 -4.99 -4.19
N ARG A 26 -1.06 -5.34 -5.22
CA ARG A 26 0.16 -6.13 -5.08
C ARG A 26 1.26 -5.55 -5.94
N TYR A 27 2.41 -5.31 -5.31
CA TYR A 27 3.60 -4.80 -5.97
C TYR A 27 4.86 -5.39 -5.33
N ASN A 28 5.76 -5.95 -6.13
CA ASN A 28 7.06 -6.51 -5.69
C ASN A 28 6.97 -7.45 -4.48
N GLY A 29 5.94 -8.31 -4.43
CA GLY A 29 5.77 -9.28 -3.36
C GLY A 29 5.08 -8.74 -2.10
N SER A 30 4.88 -7.43 -1.99
CA SER A 30 4.10 -6.77 -0.94
C SER A 30 2.67 -6.53 -1.39
N SER A 31 1.71 -6.63 -0.48
CA SER A 31 0.32 -6.29 -0.75
C SER A 31 -0.19 -5.24 0.22
N LEU A 32 -1.02 -4.34 -0.29
CA LEU A 32 -1.71 -3.32 0.47
C LEU A 32 -3.21 -3.54 0.32
N LEU A 33 -3.95 -3.48 1.42
CA LEU A 33 -5.40 -3.56 1.46
C LEU A 33 -5.98 -2.20 1.85
N ILE A 34 -7.00 -1.73 1.16
CA ILE A 34 -7.80 -0.56 1.55
C ILE A 34 -9.17 -1.06 1.96
N ASP A 35 -9.52 -0.82 3.22
CA ASP A 35 -10.69 -1.32 3.93
C ASP A 35 -10.72 -2.86 4.03
N CYS A 36 -11.49 -3.33 5.00
CA CYS A 36 -11.65 -4.74 5.33
C CYS A 36 -13.08 -4.98 5.82
N GLY A 37 -14.03 -4.95 4.89
CA GLY A 37 -15.42 -5.26 5.18
C GLY A 37 -15.62 -6.74 5.51
N GLU A 38 -16.81 -7.08 6.02
CA GLU A 38 -17.14 -8.46 6.39
C GLU A 38 -16.93 -9.43 5.21
N GLY A 39 -16.26 -10.55 5.48
CA GLY A 39 -15.99 -11.59 4.50
C GLY A 39 -14.78 -11.33 3.61
N THR A 40 -14.01 -10.26 3.82
CA THR A 40 -12.82 -9.92 3.02
C THR A 40 -11.85 -11.10 2.89
N GLN A 41 -11.58 -11.87 3.95
CA GLN A 41 -10.68 -13.03 3.88
C GLN A 41 -11.20 -14.13 2.96
N VAL A 42 -12.51 -14.31 2.85
CA VAL A 42 -13.12 -15.28 1.92
C VAL A 42 -13.00 -14.77 0.49
N ALA A 43 -13.33 -13.50 0.27
CA ALA A 43 -13.24 -12.85 -1.03
C ALA A 43 -11.80 -12.86 -1.61
N ILE A 44 -10.79 -12.59 -0.79
CA ILE A 44 -9.37 -12.67 -1.18
C ILE A 44 -9.05 -14.07 -1.69
N LYS A 45 -9.50 -15.11 -0.98
CA LYS A 45 -9.26 -16.51 -1.37
C LYS A 45 -10.01 -16.89 -2.64
N GLU A 46 -11.27 -16.46 -2.79
CA GLU A 46 -12.07 -16.67 -4.02
C GLU A 46 -11.41 -16.03 -5.26
N LYS A 47 -10.73 -14.90 -5.08
CA LYS A 47 -9.97 -14.21 -6.15
C LYS A 47 -8.60 -14.83 -6.42
N GLY A 48 -8.21 -15.89 -5.69
CA GLY A 48 -6.90 -16.53 -5.84
C GLY A 48 -5.73 -15.71 -5.30
N TRP A 49 -6.01 -14.74 -4.42
CA TRP A 49 -4.98 -13.94 -3.77
C TRP A 49 -4.57 -14.52 -2.42
N SER A 50 -3.41 -14.09 -1.91
CA SER A 50 -2.86 -14.57 -0.63
C SER A 50 -2.94 -13.49 0.45
N PHE A 51 -3.14 -13.92 1.70
CA PHE A 51 -3.15 -13.02 2.87
C PHE A 51 -1.74 -12.72 3.38
N LYS A 52 -0.81 -13.68 3.26
CA LYS A 52 0.53 -13.58 3.85
C LYS A 52 1.30 -12.33 3.43
N PRO A 53 1.26 -11.90 2.16
CA PRO A 53 1.98 -10.71 1.72
C PRO A 53 1.28 -9.38 2.04
N ILE A 54 0.16 -9.37 2.79
CA ILE A 54 -0.49 -8.11 3.18
C ILE A 54 0.33 -7.46 4.29
N ASP A 55 1.09 -6.43 3.94
CA ASP A 55 1.97 -5.71 4.86
C ASP A 55 1.34 -4.45 5.42
N VAL A 56 0.36 -3.90 4.70
CA VAL A 56 -0.32 -2.65 5.04
C VAL A 56 -1.82 -2.80 4.85
N ILE A 57 -2.61 -2.34 5.83
CA ILE A 57 -4.06 -2.15 5.69
C ILE A 57 -4.38 -0.69 5.99
N CYS A 58 -5.00 0.01 5.04
CA CYS A 58 -5.46 1.38 5.18
C CYS A 58 -6.97 1.40 5.37
N PHE A 59 -7.46 2.08 6.41
CA PHE A 59 -8.88 2.27 6.64
C PHE A 59 -9.32 3.67 6.25
N THR A 60 -10.32 3.76 5.37
CA THR A 60 -10.91 5.05 5.01
C THR A 60 -11.65 5.66 6.18
N HIS A 61 -12.42 4.87 6.91
CA HIS A 61 -13.17 5.21 8.13
C HIS A 61 -13.61 3.94 8.86
N TYR A 62 -14.38 4.09 9.97
CA TYR A 62 -14.72 2.96 10.84
C TYR A 62 -16.19 2.54 10.78
N HIS A 63 -16.89 2.71 9.67
CA HIS A 63 -18.19 2.05 9.51
C HIS A 63 -17.99 0.54 9.37
N GLY A 64 -19.00 -0.24 9.80
CA GLY A 64 -18.91 -1.68 9.86
C GLY A 64 -18.56 -2.33 8.54
N ASP A 65 -19.16 -1.88 7.46
CA ASP A 65 -18.90 -2.38 6.10
C ASP A 65 -17.49 -2.10 5.57
N HIS A 66 -16.66 -1.35 6.31
CA HIS A 66 -15.27 -1.05 5.99
C HIS A 66 -14.26 -1.70 6.93
N ILE A 67 -14.66 -2.16 8.14
CA ILE A 67 -13.71 -2.65 9.15
C ILE A 67 -14.13 -3.97 9.82
N SER A 68 -15.40 -4.40 9.74
CA SER A 68 -15.88 -5.56 10.49
C SER A 68 -15.22 -6.89 10.11
N GLY A 69 -14.60 -7.00 8.94
CA GLY A 69 -13.85 -8.17 8.51
C GLY A 69 -12.46 -8.32 9.12
N LEU A 70 -11.94 -7.24 9.77
CA LEU A 70 -10.58 -7.23 10.27
C LEU A 70 -10.27 -8.35 11.27
N PRO A 71 -11.07 -8.63 12.32
CA PRO A 71 -10.76 -9.70 13.27
C PRO A 71 -10.60 -11.06 12.59
N GLY A 72 -11.50 -11.39 11.67
CA GLY A 72 -11.44 -12.63 10.90
C GLY A 72 -10.22 -12.71 9.98
N LEU A 73 -9.85 -11.60 9.35
CA LEU A 73 -8.65 -11.52 8.52
C LEU A 73 -7.37 -11.71 9.35
N LEU A 74 -7.25 -11.05 10.51
CA LEU A 74 -6.10 -11.17 11.41
C LEU A 74 -5.90 -12.61 11.89
N LEU A 75 -6.98 -13.30 12.30
CA LEU A 75 -6.94 -14.73 12.66
C LEU A 75 -6.51 -15.61 11.47
N THR A 76 -7.04 -15.31 10.28
CA THR A 76 -6.68 -16.05 9.06
C THR A 76 -5.21 -15.86 8.68
N MET A 77 -4.68 -14.64 8.85
CA MET A 77 -3.26 -14.34 8.60
C MET A 77 -2.36 -15.06 9.61
N GLY A 78 -2.76 -15.10 10.90
CA GLY A 78 -2.05 -15.85 11.94
C GLY A 78 -2.03 -17.35 11.66
N ASN A 79 -3.16 -17.91 11.24
CA ASN A 79 -3.28 -19.32 10.87
C ASN A 79 -2.54 -19.69 9.57
N ALA A 80 -2.14 -18.70 8.77
CA ALA A 80 -1.32 -18.86 7.57
C ALA A 80 0.18 -18.67 7.85
N ASP A 81 0.61 -18.84 9.10
CA ASP A 81 2.00 -18.75 9.56
C ASP A 81 2.66 -17.39 9.22
N ARG A 82 1.90 -16.30 9.31
CA ARG A 82 2.47 -14.96 9.23
C ARG A 82 3.14 -14.60 10.55
N THR A 83 4.38 -14.14 10.49
CA THR A 83 5.16 -13.65 11.63
C THR A 83 5.66 -12.22 11.43
N GLU A 84 5.65 -11.73 10.19
CA GLU A 84 6.09 -10.38 9.84
C GLU A 84 5.10 -9.33 10.36
N PRO A 85 5.58 -8.16 10.82
CA PRO A 85 4.71 -7.10 11.31
C PRO A 85 3.67 -6.65 10.28
N LEU A 86 2.48 -6.28 10.76
CA LEU A 86 1.40 -5.71 9.96
C LEU A 86 1.23 -4.24 10.32
N THR A 87 1.26 -3.35 9.34
CA THR A 87 1.00 -1.92 9.56
C THR A 87 -0.45 -1.59 9.24
N LEU A 88 -1.14 -0.98 10.21
CA LEU A 88 -2.48 -0.44 10.03
C LEU A 88 -2.42 1.08 9.97
N VAL A 89 -3.06 1.65 8.96
CA VAL A 89 -3.15 3.09 8.73
C VAL A 89 -4.62 3.49 8.77
N GLY A 90 -4.96 4.59 9.42
CA GLY A 90 -6.35 5.04 9.44
C GLY A 90 -6.59 6.33 10.22
N PRO A 91 -7.83 6.80 10.27
CA PRO A 91 -8.21 7.99 11.00
C PRO A 91 -7.82 7.92 12.49
N LYS A 92 -7.79 9.07 13.15
CA LYS A 92 -7.56 9.16 14.61
C LYS A 92 -8.47 8.21 15.38
N GLY A 93 -7.90 7.49 16.35
CA GLY A 93 -8.59 6.46 17.15
C GLY A 93 -8.47 5.04 16.58
N LEU A 94 -7.62 4.84 15.56
CA LEU A 94 -7.36 3.55 14.92
C LEU A 94 -7.00 2.46 15.93
N GLU A 95 -6.00 2.72 16.77
CA GLU A 95 -5.52 1.74 17.75
C GLU A 95 -6.64 1.32 18.71
N ARG A 96 -7.41 2.27 19.22
CA ARG A 96 -8.55 2.01 20.11
C ARG A 96 -9.62 1.13 19.45
N VAL A 97 -9.98 1.44 18.19
CA VAL A 97 -11.01 0.70 17.44
C VAL A 97 -10.53 -0.73 17.16
N VAL A 98 -9.31 -0.87 16.65
CA VAL A 98 -8.72 -2.19 16.33
C VAL A 98 -8.59 -3.04 17.59
N ASN A 99 -8.10 -2.50 18.70
CA ASN A 99 -7.97 -3.23 19.96
C ASN A 99 -9.34 -3.67 20.52
N ALA A 100 -10.38 -2.87 20.34
CA ALA A 100 -11.75 -3.28 20.71
C ALA A 100 -12.28 -4.41 19.83
N LEU A 101 -12.05 -4.36 18.52
CA LEU A 101 -12.49 -5.40 17.59
C LEU A 101 -11.73 -6.73 17.79
N ARG A 102 -10.44 -6.67 18.10
CA ARG A 102 -9.60 -7.86 18.26
C ARG A 102 -9.63 -8.50 19.64
N VAL A 103 -10.53 -8.10 20.52
CA VAL A 103 -10.76 -8.77 21.81
C VAL A 103 -10.94 -10.29 21.64
N ILE A 104 -11.51 -10.74 20.53
CA ILE A 104 -11.67 -12.16 20.19
C ILE A 104 -10.40 -12.83 19.62
N ALA A 105 -9.36 -12.04 19.32
CA ALA A 105 -8.07 -12.47 18.81
C ALA A 105 -6.94 -11.72 19.55
N PRO A 106 -6.83 -11.89 20.87
CA PRO A 106 -5.91 -11.10 21.70
C PRO A 106 -4.44 -11.39 21.37
N GLU A 107 -4.13 -12.63 21.01
CA GLU A 107 -2.78 -13.10 20.68
C GLU A 107 -2.67 -13.38 19.19
N LEU A 108 -1.70 -12.74 18.55
CA LEU A 108 -1.35 -12.96 17.15
C LEU A 108 0.14 -13.28 17.07
N PRO A 109 0.58 -14.13 16.11
CA PRO A 109 2.00 -14.47 15.96
C PRO A 109 2.82 -13.35 15.31
N PHE A 110 2.24 -12.16 15.09
CA PHE A 110 2.88 -10.98 14.50
C PHE A 110 2.48 -9.69 15.24
N GLU A 111 3.36 -8.71 15.16
CA GLU A 111 3.14 -7.36 15.71
C GLU A 111 2.18 -6.56 14.82
N ILE A 112 1.31 -5.75 15.43
CA ILE A 112 0.53 -4.73 14.73
C ILE A 112 1.14 -3.36 15.02
N LYS A 113 1.49 -2.62 13.97
CA LYS A 113 1.96 -1.24 14.01
C LYS A 113 0.83 -0.31 13.60
N PHE A 114 0.65 0.79 14.32
CA PHE A 114 -0.41 1.75 14.06
C PHE A 114 0.14 3.07 13.54
N ILE A 115 -0.46 3.59 12.46
CA ILE A 115 -0.20 4.94 11.95
C ILE A 115 -1.55 5.66 11.88
N GLU A 116 -1.80 6.54 12.84
CA GLU A 116 -2.99 7.39 12.84
C GLU A 116 -2.79 8.63 11.96
N ILE A 117 -3.75 8.89 11.09
CA ILE A 117 -3.76 10.09 10.25
C ILE A 117 -4.27 11.25 11.10
N THR A 118 -3.43 12.27 11.26
CA THR A 118 -3.71 13.44 12.11
C THR A 118 -3.86 14.74 11.33
N GLN A 119 -3.48 14.75 10.04
CA GLN A 119 -3.51 15.91 9.17
C GLN A 119 -4.61 15.76 8.11
N PRO A 120 -5.13 16.87 7.55
CA PRO A 120 -6.07 16.81 6.42
C PRO A 120 -5.50 16.08 5.19
N GLU A 121 -4.20 16.20 4.99
CA GLU A 121 -3.42 15.46 4.01
C GLU A 121 -2.13 14.96 4.68
N GLN A 122 -1.81 13.69 4.49
CA GLN A 122 -0.63 13.07 5.09
C GLN A 122 -0.01 12.05 4.15
N VAL A 123 1.29 12.17 3.93
CA VAL A 123 2.07 11.24 3.10
C VAL A 123 2.74 10.21 4.00
N ILE A 124 2.66 8.95 3.60
CA ILE A 124 3.25 7.79 4.30
C ILE A 124 4.00 6.97 3.24
N GLU A 125 5.27 6.70 3.46
CA GLU A 125 6.09 5.86 2.58
C GLU A 125 6.33 4.50 3.24
N LEU A 126 5.78 3.45 2.64
CA LEU A 126 5.86 2.09 3.14
C LEU A 126 6.01 1.10 1.97
N ASN A 127 6.97 0.18 2.08
CA ASN A 127 7.11 -0.99 1.18
C ASN A 127 7.12 -0.66 -0.32
N GLY A 128 7.70 0.49 -0.69
CA GLY A 128 7.77 0.94 -2.10
C GLY A 128 6.51 1.66 -2.59
N TYR A 129 5.53 1.86 -1.73
CA TYR A 129 4.38 2.73 -1.95
C TYR A 129 4.62 4.10 -1.30
N ARG A 130 4.22 5.16 -2.00
CA ARG A 130 3.90 6.45 -1.40
C ARG A 130 2.39 6.52 -1.29
N ILE A 131 1.88 6.51 -0.07
CA ILE A 131 0.46 6.54 0.26
C ILE A 131 0.15 7.98 0.67
N THR A 132 -0.71 8.67 -0.07
CA THR A 132 -1.21 9.99 0.33
C THR A 132 -2.64 9.83 0.81
N ALA A 133 -2.85 10.01 2.12
CA ALA A 133 -4.17 10.09 2.72
C ALA A 133 -4.68 11.53 2.63
N PHE A 134 -5.90 11.74 2.17
CA PHE A 134 -6.53 13.07 2.07
C PHE A 134 -7.96 13.02 2.59
N LYS A 135 -8.33 14.03 3.39
CA LYS A 135 -9.66 14.12 3.99
C LYS A 135 -10.74 14.27 2.92
N VAL A 136 -11.81 13.49 3.05
CA VAL A 136 -12.98 13.55 2.18
C VAL A 136 -14.25 13.88 2.96
N ASN A 137 -15.29 14.36 2.25
CA ASN A 137 -16.57 14.69 2.86
C ASN A 137 -17.38 13.42 3.12
N HIS A 138 -17.68 13.17 4.40
CA HIS A 138 -18.50 12.06 4.86
C HIS A 138 -19.12 12.44 6.22
N ASN A 139 -20.11 11.67 6.72
CA ASN A 139 -20.76 11.91 8.02
C ASN A 139 -19.88 11.56 9.22
N VAL A 140 -18.75 10.87 9.00
CA VAL A 140 -17.70 10.59 9.98
C VAL A 140 -16.33 11.01 9.41
N LEU A 141 -15.30 11.06 10.27
CA LEU A 141 -13.94 11.32 9.80
C LEU A 141 -13.52 10.25 8.79
N CYS A 142 -13.29 10.66 7.54
CA CYS A 142 -13.02 9.78 6.43
C CYS A 142 -11.88 10.32 5.56
N TYR A 143 -11.06 9.41 5.05
CA TYR A 143 -9.94 9.70 4.16
C TYR A 143 -10.06 8.88 2.87
N GLY A 144 -9.70 9.52 1.75
CA GLY A 144 -9.33 8.84 0.52
C GLY A 144 -7.83 8.56 0.49
N TYR A 145 -7.41 7.67 -0.38
CA TYR A 145 -6.00 7.31 -0.53
C TYR A 145 -5.58 7.38 -1.99
N THR A 146 -4.44 8.01 -2.24
CA THR A 146 -3.70 7.88 -3.50
C THR A 146 -2.51 6.96 -3.26
N LEU A 147 -2.31 6.00 -4.14
CA LEU A 147 -1.16 5.10 -4.12
C LEU A 147 -0.24 5.44 -5.29
N GLU A 148 0.99 5.83 -4.98
CA GLU A 148 2.04 6.05 -5.97
C GLU A 148 3.13 5.01 -5.78
N ILE A 149 3.58 4.42 -6.89
CA ILE A 149 4.73 3.54 -6.90
C ILE A 149 5.94 4.35 -7.32
N LEU A 150 6.89 4.47 -6.40
CA LEU A 150 8.15 5.13 -6.66
C LEU A 150 9.01 4.22 -7.54
N ARG A 151 8.87 4.34 -8.85
CA ARG A 151 9.74 3.64 -9.79
C ARG A 151 11.02 4.43 -9.98
N GLN A 152 12.15 3.76 -9.82
CA GLN A 152 13.38 4.30 -10.37
C GLN A 152 13.22 4.27 -11.90
N GLY A 153 13.41 5.42 -12.55
CA GLY A 153 13.31 5.53 -14.00
C GLY A 153 14.23 4.51 -14.70
N LYS A 154 13.91 4.18 -15.93
CA LYS A 154 14.73 3.26 -16.71
C LYS A 154 15.94 4.01 -17.30
N PHE A 155 17.16 3.54 -17.02
CA PHE A 155 18.36 4.13 -17.58
C PHE A 155 18.34 4.04 -19.11
N SER A 156 18.50 5.18 -19.81
CA SER A 156 18.60 5.21 -21.26
C SER A 156 20.06 5.21 -21.70
N ALA A 157 20.51 4.05 -22.19
CA ALA A 157 21.84 3.92 -22.76
C ALA A 157 22.03 4.79 -24.03
N GLU A 158 20.94 5.07 -24.76
CA GLU A 158 20.97 5.93 -25.94
C GLU A 158 21.27 7.36 -25.56
N ARG A 159 20.52 7.92 -24.60
CA ARG A 159 20.77 9.28 -24.09
C ARG A 159 22.15 9.42 -23.43
N ALA A 160 22.60 8.37 -22.75
CA ALA A 160 23.92 8.39 -22.14
C ALA A 160 25.03 8.45 -23.20
N LYS A 161 24.84 7.80 -24.36
CA LYS A 161 25.73 7.91 -25.52
C LYS A 161 25.65 9.29 -26.19
N GLU A 162 24.44 9.81 -26.40
CA GLU A 162 24.22 11.15 -26.99
C GLU A 162 24.86 12.27 -26.16
N GLN A 163 24.98 12.09 -24.84
CA GLN A 163 25.61 13.04 -23.92
C GLN A 163 27.08 12.70 -23.62
N ASP A 164 27.70 11.80 -24.38
CA ASP A 164 29.10 11.36 -24.26
C ASP A 164 29.45 10.94 -22.80
N ILE A 165 28.51 10.33 -22.07
CA ILE A 165 28.75 9.90 -20.70
C ILE A 165 29.63 8.63 -20.71
N PRO A 166 30.79 8.64 -20.06
CA PRO A 166 31.66 7.48 -19.98
C PRO A 166 30.99 6.25 -19.40
N LEU A 167 31.19 5.08 -20.01
CA LEU A 167 30.58 3.80 -19.56
C LEU A 167 30.81 3.50 -18.07
N LYS A 168 31.94 3.92 -17.51
CA LYS A 168 32.27 3.74 -16.09
C LYS A 168 31.27 4.41 -15.14
N TYR A 169 30.52 5.42 -15.60
CA TYR A 169 29.53 6.16 -14.81
C TYR A 169 28.10 5.63 -14.96
N TRP A 170 27.84 4.74 -15.92
CA TRP A 170 26.50 4.25 -16.19
C TRP A 170 25.87 3.47 -15.02
N ASN A 171 26.64 2.56 -14.40
CA ASN A 171 26.14 1.75 -13.28
C ASN A 171 25.78 2.60 -12.04
N PRO A 172 26.61 3.53 -11.57
CA PRO A 172 26.23 4.44 -10.49
C PRO A 172 25.03 5.33 -10.85
N LEU A 173 24.97 5.88 -12.07
CA LEU A 173 23.86 6.69 -12.54
C LEU A 173 22.55 5.87 -12.61
N GLN A 174 22.63 4.62 -13.04
CA GLN A 174 21.51 3.68 -13.04
C GLN A 174 20.97 3.41 -11.62
N LYS A 175 21.83 3.53 -10.61
CA LYS A 175 21.45 3.43 -9.18
C LYS A 175 20.99 4.75 -8.56
N GLY A 176 20.83 5.81 -9.38
CA GLY A 176 20.37 7.12 -8.92
C GLY A 176 21.43 7.96 -8.25
N GLN A 177 22.73 7.60 -8.39
CA GLN A 177 23.81 8.37 -7.81
C GLN A 177 24.16 9.57 -8.72
N THR A 178 24.53 10.70 -8.11
CA THR A 178 25.11 11.85 -8.81
C THR A 178 26.64 11.68 -8.83
N ILE A 179 27.26 11.95 -9.97
CA ILE A 179 28.70 11.84 -10.15
C ILE A 179 29.26 13.18 -10.58
N GLU A 180 30.29 13.63 -9.90
CA GLU A 180 31.07 14.80 -10.27
C GLU A 180 32.44 14.33 -10.80
N ALA A 181 32.75 14.65 -12.05
CA ALA A 181 34.03 14.31 -12.67
C ALA A 181 34.39 15.36 -13.73
N ASP A 182 35.65 15.78 -13.73
CA ASP A 182 36.22 16.73 -14.70
C ASP A 182 35.44 18.06 -14.79
N GLY A 183 34.86 18.52 -13.66
CA GLY A 183 34.04 19.74 -13.60
C GLY A 183 32.63 19.59 -14.18
N ILE A 184 32.22 18.38 -14.52
CA ILE A 184 30.88 18.06 -15.02
C ILE A 184 30.12 17.26 -13.94
N THR A 185 28.89 17.68 -13.66
CA THR A 185 27.98 16.95 -12.78
C THR A 185 27.02 16.13 -13.62
N TYR A 186 27.12 14.83 -13.49
CA TYR A 186 26.20 13.87 -14.11
C TYR A 186 25.12 13.52 -13.08
N THR A 187 23.84 13.78 -13.43
CA THR A 187 22.70 13.51 -12.56
C THR A 187 21.77 12.47 -13.19
N CYS A 188 20.84 11.92 -12.42
CA CYS A 188 19.91 10.88 -12.88
C CYS A 188 18.83 11.37 -13.87
N LEU A 189 18.94 12.56 -14.45
CA LEU A 189 18.08 13.07 -15.54
C LEU A 189 18.10 12.24 -16.81
N LEU A 190 18.89 11.15 -16.83
CA LEU A 190 18.92 10.19 -17.94
C LEU A 190 17.71 9.24 -17.98
N TYR A 191 16.87 9.26 -16.95
CA TYR A 191 15.70 8.40 -16.89
C TYR A 191 14.59 8.91 -17.81
N THR A 192 14.06 8.05 -18.65
CA THR A 192 12.87 8.35 -19.44
C THR A 192 11.67 8.59 -18.54
N SER A 193 10.87 9.61 -18.86
CA SER A 193 9.76 10.12 -18.06
C SER A 193 8.51 9.22 -17.97
N ASP A 194 8.60 7.94 -18.30
CA ASP A 194 7.47 6.99 -18.24
C ASP A 194 7.04 6.60 -16.81
N ALA A 195 7.60 7.27 -15.79
CA ALA A 195 7.29 6.96 -14.39
C ALA A 195 6.05 7.70 -13.85
N ALA A 196 5.38 8.51 -14.68
CA ALA A 196 4.38 9.48 -14.18
C ALA A 196 2.95 8.94 -14.08
N ASP A 197 2.60 7.79 -14.65
CA ASP A 197 1.19 7.40 -14.85
C ASP A 197 0.66 6.29 -13.92
N ASP A 198 1.41 5.81 -12.93
CA ASP A 198 0.92 4.79 -12.00
C ASP A 198 0.35 5.38 -10.69
N ARG A 199 -0.49 6.42 -10.79
CA ARG A 199 -1.30 6.92 -9.68
C ARG A 199 -2.67 6.24 -9.67
N ILE A 200 -3.03 5.68 -8.53
CA ILE A 200 -4.35 5.09 -8.27
C ILE A 200 -4.98 5.81 -7.08
#